data_3e17309f8d578a80143d10a4ab12a609
#
_entry.id   3e17309f8d578a80143d10a4ab12a609
#
_cell.length_a   1.000
_cell.length_b   1.000
_cell.length_c   1.000
_cell.angle_alpha   90.00
_cell.angle_beta   90.00
_cell.angle_gamma   90.00
#
_symmetry.space_group_name_H-M   'P 1'
#
loop_
_entity.id
_entity.type
_entity.pdbx_description
1 polymer ?
#
loop_
_entity_poly.entity_id
_entity_poly.type
_entity_poly.pdbx_seq_one_letter_code
_entity_poly.pdbx_strand_id
1 'polypeptide(L)'
;LQAARVIERLNPRTVWNFGTAGGILLESGCHEMLNFVERDKGKCPPALEVMIPTEPNVINNGVGFTCSTGDNFVTDPDLEIPAHVVDMEAFAIAKACQTAGVHFRCFKYVSDSADESADTNWVENVSKGEEHFIRIYNDRE
;
A
#
# COMPACT_ATOMS: atom_id res chain seq x y z
N LEU A 1 10.41 -5.96 -6.94
CA LEU A 1 11.39 -6.99 -7.32
C LEU A 1 11.71 -7.95 -6.18
N GLN A 2 11.93 -7.48 -4.96
CA GLN A 2 12.22 -8.35 -3.81
C GLN A 2 11.04 -9.27 -3.49
N ALA A 3 9.83 -8.74 -3.43
CA ALA A 3 8.64 -9.54 -3.17
C ALA A 3 8.46 -10.65 -4.20
N ALA A 4 8.62 -10.35 -5.49
CA ALA A 4 8.51 -11.32 -6.57
C ALA A 4 9.52 -12.47 -6.42
N ARG A 5 10.78 -12.15 -6.09
CA ARG A 5 11.83 -13.14 -5.87
C ARG A 5 11.55 -14.06 -4.69
N VAL A 6 11.07 -13.48 -3.58
CA VAL A 6 10.74 -14.25 -2.38
C VAL A 6 9.55 -15.17 -2.64
N ILE A 7 8.53 -14.67 -3.32
CA ILE A 7 7.34 -15.44 -3.70
C ILE A 7 7.73 -16.63 -4.59
N GLU A 8 8.54 -16.39 -5.62
CA GLU A 8 9.02 -17.44 -6.51
C GLU A 8 9.83 -18.50 -5.77
N ARG A 9 10.70 -18.07 -4.86
CA ARG A 9 11.57 -18.96 -4.10
C ARG A 9 10.84 -19.79 -3.06
N LEU A 10 9.90 -19.20 -2.33
CA LEU A 10 9.22 -19.84 -1.21
C LEU A 10 7.88 -20.46 -1.57
N ASN A 11 7.30 -20.07 -2.70
CA ASN A 11 5.99 -20.53 -3.17
C ASN A 11 4.91 -20.51 -2.06
N PRO A 12 4.69 -19.36 -1.40
CA PRO A 12 3.73 -19.27 -0.29
C PRO A 12 2.29 -19.35 -0.79
N ARG A 13 1.37 -19.74 0.08
CA ARG A 13 -0.07 -19.68 -0.21
C ARG A 13 -0.62 -18.27 -0.06
N THR A 14 -0.10 -17.55 0.93
CA THR A 14 -0.53 -16.19 1.26
C THR A 14 0.67 -15.35 1.63
N VAL A 15 0.66 -14.11 1.18
CA VAL A 15 1.61 -13.07 1.59
C VAL A 15 0.83 -12.04 2.42
N TRP A 16 1.37 -11.67 3.56
CA TRP A 16 0.81 -10.68 4.45
C TRP A 16 1.73 -9.46 4.48
N ASN A 17 1.19 -8.29 4.20
CA ASN A 17 1.89 -7.02 4.34
C ASN A 17 1.36 -6.29 5.57
N PHE A 18 2.25 -6.02 6.51
CA PHE A 18 1.99 -5.15 7.64
C PHE A 18 2.84 -3.90 7.50
N GLY A 19 2.22 -2.76 7.47
CA GLY A 19 2.94 -1.50 7.27
C GLY A 19 2.16 -0.29 7.76
N THR A 20 2.82 0.86 7.69
CA THR A 20 2.20 2.16 8.00
C THR A 20 1.65 2.81 6.74
N ALA A 21 0.69 3.71 6.91
CA ALA A 21 0.12 4.49 5.82
C ALA A 21 -0.35 5.85 6.31
N GLY A 22 -0.39 6.81 5.40
CA GLY A 22 -1.01 8.10 5.63
C GLY A 22 -2.52 8.03 5.41
N GLY A 23 -3.28 8.59 6.34
CA GLY A 23 -4.75 8.61 6.25
C GLY A 23 -5.26 9.72 5.36
N ILE A 24 -6.11 9.40 4.40
CA ILE A 24 -6.89 10.36 3.60
C ILE A 24 -8.32 10.42 4.16
N LEU A 25 -8.99 9.27 4.19
CA LEU A 25 -10.38 9.12 4.66
C LEU A 25 -10.49 8.26 5.92
N LEU A 26 -9.40 7.69 6.40
CA LEU A 26 -9.36 6.86 7.60
C LEU A 26 -8.55 7.53 8.70
N GLU A 27 -9.06 7.43 9.92
CA GLU A 27 -8.36 7.90 11.11
C GLU A 27 -7.31 6.92 11.58
N SER A 28 -6.51 7.34 12.58
CA SER A 28 -5.51 6.50 13.22
C SER A 28 -6.07 5.13 13.63
N GLY A 29 -5.31 4.09 13.38
CA GLY A 29 -5.69 2.72 13.69
C GLY A 29 -5.26 1.75 12.59
N CYS A 30 -5.53 0.48 12.79
CA CYS A 30 -5.18 -0.57 11.85
C CYS A 30 -6.38 -0.96 10.98
N HIS A 31 -6.17 -0.97 9.68
CA HIS A 31 -7.22 -1.27 8.69
C HIS A 31 -6.72 -2.25 7.63
N GLU A 32 -7.58 -3.17 7.20
CA GLU A 32 -7.28 -4.07 6.07
C GLU A 32 -7.60 -3.39 4.75
N MET A 33 -6.65 -3.45 3.82
CA MET A 33 -6.79 -2.90 2.47
C MET A 33 -7.12 -4.03 1.48
N LEU A 34 -8.10 -3.81 0.63
CA LEU A 34 -8.51 -4.77 -0.41
C LEU A 34 -8.18 -4.29 -1.82
N ASN A 35 -8.11 -3.00 -2.04
CA ASN A 35 -7.91 -2.43 -3.35
C ASN A 35 -6.65 -1.56 -3.38
N PHE A 36 -5.91 -1.62 -4.48
CA PHE A 36 -4.60 -0.99 -4.60
C PHE A 36 -4.50 -0.23 -5.91
N VAL A 37 -3.98 0.99 -5.85
CA VAL A 37 -3.78 1.87 -7.01
C VAL A 37 -2.35 2.38 -7.02
N GLU A 38 -1.72 2.37 -8.18
CA GLU A 38 -0.41 2.99 -8.38
C GLU A 38 -0.61 4.44 -8.82
N ARG A 39 -0.23 5.42 -7.96
CA ARG A 39 -0.48 6.84 -8.24
C ARG A 39 0.62 7.55 -9.04
N ASP A 40 1.83 6.97 -9.13
CA ASP A 40 2.98 7.62 -9.77
C ASP A 40 3.15 7.27 -11.25
N LYS A 41 2.18 6.62 -11.84
CA LYS A 41 2.23 6.17 -13.22
C LYS A 41 2.48 7.28 -14.24
N GLY A 42 2.04 8.49 -13.96
CA GLY A 42 2.24 9.64 -14.86
C GLY A 42 3.63 10.26 -14.83
N LYS A 43 4.55 9.74 -14.02
CA LYS A 43 5.91 10.27 -13.86
C LYS A 43 6.97 9.52 -14.67
N CYS A 44 6.56 8.67 -15.59
CA CYS A 44 7.47 7.95 -16.47
C CYS A 44 8.14 8.91 -17.46
N PRO A 45 9.43 8.71 -17.76
CA PRO A 45 10.07 9.45 -18.85
C PRO A 45 9.31 9.25 -20.17
N PRO A 46 9.18 10.29 -21.02
CA PRO A 46 8.40 10.20 -22.26
C PRO A 46 8.78 9.04 -23.18
N ALA A 47 10.03 8.61 -23.14
CA ALA A 47 10.50 7.46 -23.92
C ALA A 47 9.87 6.13 -23.48
N LEU A 48 9.39 6.03 -22.23
CA LEU A 48 8.74 4.84 -21.69
C LEU A 48 7.21 4.92 -21.72
N GLU A 49 6.64 6.12 -21.87
CA GLU A 49 5.18 6.30 -21.93
C GLU A 49 4.53 5.52 -23.08
N VAL A 50 5.23 5.37 -24.19
CA VAL A 50 4.74 4.62 -25.36
C VAL A 50 4.64 3.12 -25.07
N MET A 51 5.38 2.63 -24.09
CA MET A 51 5.45 1.20 -23.76
C MET A 51 4.62 0.81 -22.53
N ILE A 52 4.10 1.79 -21.78
CA ILE A 52 3.32 1.57 -20.58
C ILE A 52 1.86 1.94 -20.84
N PRO A 53 0.91 1.08 -20.49
CA PRO A 53 -0.52 1.41 -20.67
C PRO A 53 -0.86 2.74 -20.00
N THR A 54 -1.66 3.57 -20.65
CA THR A 54 -2.06 4.89 -20.15
C THR A 54 -3.04 4.86 -18.98
N GLU A 55 -3.71 3.72 -18.76
CA GLU A 55 -4.64 3.54 -17.65
C GLU A 55 -3.90 3.36 -16.33
N PRO A 56 -4.43 3.89 -15.22
CA PRO A 56 -3.84 3.63 -13.90
C PRO A 56 -3.86 2.13 -13.61
N ASN A 57 -2.77 1.63 -13.04
CA ASN A 57 -2.74 0.26 -12.55
C ASN A 57 -3.61 0.16 -11.30
N VAL A 58 -4.62 -0.69 -11.37
CA VAL A 58 -5.57 -0.91 -10.28
C VAL A 58 -5.70 -2.41 -10.04
N ILE A 59 -5.62 -2.79 -8.78
CA ILE A 59 -5.93 -4.14 -8.32
C ILE A 59 -7.16 -4.02 -7.42
N ASN A 60 -8.26 -4.65 -7.83
CA ASN A 60 -9.53 -4.60 -7.12
C ASN A 60 -9.88 -6.01 -6.62
N ASN A 61 -9.80 -6.23 -5.31
CA ASN A 61 -10.08 -7.51 -4.67
C ASN A 61 -11.42 -7.55 -3.92
N GLY A 62 -12.27 -6.56 -4.14
CA GLY A 62 -13.62 -6.57 -3.56
C GLY A 62 -14.06 -5.23 -2.98
N VAL A 63 -15.14 -5.28 -2.21
CA VAL A 63 -15.69 -4.11 -1.51
C VAL A 63 -14.89 -3.87 -0.23
N GLY A 64 -14.14 -2.78 -0.16
CA GLY A 64 -13.30 -2.47 0.98
C GLY A 64 -12.43 -1.24 0.74
N PHE A 65 -11.49 -1.02 1.64
CA PHE A 65 -10.64 0.15 1.60
C PHE A 65 -9.60 0.08 0.49
N THR A 66 -9.27 1.25 -0.07
CA THR A 66 -8.31 1.42 -1.16
C THR A 66 -7.04 2.10 -0.65
N CYS A 67 -5.90 1.52 -1.00
CA CYS A 67 -4.57 2.06 -0.75
C CYS A 67 -3.97 2.58 -2.05
N SER A 68 -3.50 3.82 -2.05
CA SER A 68 -2.80 4.43 -3.18
C SER A 68 -1.29 4.46 -2.92
N THR A 69 -0.53 3.75 -3.73
CA THR A 69 0.92 3.59 -3.58
C THR A 69 1.69 4.53 -4.49
N GLY A 70 2.70 5.18 -3.95
CA GLY A 70 3.62 6.04 -4.70
C GLY A 70 5.00 6.10 -4.05
N ASP A 71 5.93 6.81 -4.68
CA ASP A 71 7.34 6.80 -4.29
C ASP A 71 7.70 7.84 -3.22
N ASN A 72 6.78 8.73 -2.86
CA ASN A 72 7.02 9.82 -1.92
C ASN A 72 5.91 9.93 -0.88
N PHE A 73 6.22 10.53 0.27
CA PHE A 73 5.20 10.96 1.22
C PHE A 73 4.23 11.94 0.56
N VAL A 74 2.96 11.79 0.86
CA VAL A 74 1.94 12.77 0.48
C VAL A 74 1.90 13.83 1.58
N THR A 75 2.41 15.02 1.27
CA THR A 75 2.51 16.16 2.20
C THR A 75 1.67 17.36 1.78
N ASP A 76 1.12 17.36 0.57
CA ASP A 76 0.28 18.42 0.04
C ASP A 76 -1.18 18.14 0.38
N PRO A 77 -1.82 18.94 1.28
CA PRO A 77 -3.21 18.74 1.66
C PRO A 77 -4.21 19.05 0.55
N ASP A 78 -3.78 19.78 -0.49
CA ASP A 78 -4.64 20.15 -1.62
C ASP A 78 -4.61 19.09 -2.73
N LEU A 79 -3.75 18.07 -2.60
CA LEU A 79 -3.66 16.99 -3.57
C LEU A 79 -4.85 16.02 -3.41
N GLU A 80 -5.67 15.93 -4.44
CA GLU A 80 -6.80 15.00 -4.47
C GLU A 80 -6.31 13.58 -4.82
N ILE A 81 -6.49 12.65 -3.89
CA ILE A 81 -6.15 11.24 -4.07
C ILE A 81 -7.41 10.40 -3.83
N PRO A 82 -7.91 9.68 -4.84
CA PRO A 82 -9.13 8.88 -4.70
C PRO A 82 -8.86 7.55 -3.99
N ALA A 83 -8.47 7.62 -2.73
CA ALA A 83 -8.14 6.47 -1.90
C ALA A 83 -8.42 6.77 -0.43
N HIS A 84 -8.44 5.72 0.39
CA HIS A 84 -8.63 5.84 1.84
C HIS A 84 -7.32 6.10 2.57
N VAL A 85 -6.23 5.52 2.10
CA VAL A 85 -4.88 5.68 2.64
C VAL A 85 -3.85 5.77 1.52
N VAL A 86 -2.66 6.27 1.87
CA VAL A 86 -1.50 6.32 0.96
C VAL A 86 -0.31 5.63 1.60
N ASP A 87 0.46 4.93 0.78
CA ASP A 87 1.70 4.26 1.20
C ASP A 87 2.75 4.27 0.07
N MET A 88 3.82 3.50 0.25
CA MET A 88 4.95 3.48 -0.68
C MET A 88 5.28 2.07 -1.20
N GLU A 89 4.56 1.00 -0.83
CA GLU A 89 4.95 -0.36 -1.23
C GLU A 89 3.79 -1.31 -1.58
N ALA A 90 2.59 -1.10 -1.08
CA ALA A 90 1.53 -2.10 -1.13
C ALA A 90 1.15 -2.54 -2.54
N PHE A 91 1.04 -1.60 -3.48
CA PHE A 91 0.70 -1.94 -4.87
C PHE A 91 1.71 -2.90 -5.50
N ALA A 92 3.00 -2.66 -5.29
CA ALA A 92 4.06 -3.50 -5.86
C ALA A 92 3.99 -4.93 -5.33
N ILE A 93 3.73 -5.09 -4.03
CA ILE A 93 3.59 -6.42 -3.40
C ILE A 93 2.30 -7.10 -3.90
N ALA A 94 1.19 -6.36 -3.94
CA ALA A 94 -0.08 -6.85 -4.46
C ALA A 94 0.04 -7.33 -5.91
N LYS A 95 0.75 -6.59 -6.75
CA LYS A 95 1.00 -6.94 -8.16
C LYS A 95 1.84 -8.20 -8.29
N ALA A 96 2.89 -8.34 -7.47
CA ALA A 96 3.71 -9.53 -7.45
C ALA A 96 2.89 -10.78 -7.07
N CYS A 97 2.01 -10.66 -6.06
CA CYS A 97 1.11 -11.72 -5.66
C CYS A 97 0.09 -12.07 -6.74
N GLN A 98 -0.51 -11.07 -7.38
CA GLN A 98 -1.47 -11.27 -8.47
C GLN A 98 -0.82 -12.03 -9.63
N THR A 99 0.37 -11.63 -10.03
CA THR A 99 1.12 -12.26 -11.14
C THR A 99 1.46 -13.71 -10.82
N ALA A 100 1.80 -14.02 -9.57
CA ALA A 100 2.15 -15.37 -9.13
C ALA A 100 0.95 -16.24 -8.74
N GLY A 101 -0.27 -15.70 -8.72
CA GLY A 101 -1.46 -16.42 -8.27
C GLY A 101 -1.46 -16.70 -6.76
N VAL A 102 -0.82 -15.84 -5.98
CA VAL A 102 -0.70 -15.97 -4.51
C VAL A 102 -1.70 -15.03 -3.84
N HIS A 103 -2.35 -15.51 -2.79
CA HIS A 103 -3.27 -14.69 -2.01
C HIS A 103 -2.52 -13.59 -1.26
N PHE A 104 -3.04 -12.36 -1.30
CA PHE A 104 -2.44 -11.20 -0.65
C PHE A 104 -3.38 -10.61 0.39
N ARG A 105 -2.85 -10.37 1.59
CA ARG A 105 -3.53 -9.61 2.64
C ARG A 105 -2.67 -8.43 3.06
N CYS A 106 -3.29 -7.27 3.22
CA CYS A 106 -2.60 -6.03 3.53
C CYS A 106 -3.28 -5.32 4.69
N PHE A 107 -2.53 -5.08 5.75
CA PHE A 107 -2.98 -4.35 6.92
C PHE A 107 -2.12 -3.10 7.09
N LYS A 108 -2.76 -1.95 7.12
CA LYS A 108 -2.06 -0.67 7.29
C LYS A 108 -2.48 -0.01 8.59
N TYR A 109 -1.48 0.40 9.36
CA TYR A 109 -1.66 1.27 10.51
C TYR A 109 -1.55 2.71 10.02
N VAL A 110 -2.62 3.49 10.21
CA VAL A 110 -2.63 4.91 9.86
C VAL A 110 -1.86 5.65 10.94
N SER A 111 -0.64 6.08 10.60
CA SER A 111 0.31 6.74 11.52
C SER A 111 0.27 8.26 11.42
N ASP A 112 -0.28 8.79 10.33
CA ASP A 112 -0.31 10.22 10.05
C ASP A 112 -1.49 10.54 9.13
N SER A 113 -1.83 11.83 9.05
CA SER A 113 -2.64 12.35 7.96
C SER A 113 -1.72 12.61 6.75
N ALA A 114 -2.20 12.37 5.55
CA ALA A 114 -1.43 12.63 4.33
C ALA A 114 -1.40 14.14 4.04
N ASP A 115 -0.66 14.89 4.84
CA ASP A 115 -0.55 16.34 4.83
C ASP A 115 0.91 16.79 5.06
N GLU A 116 1.12 18.07 5.37
CA GLU A 116 2.46 18.67 5.56
C GLU A 116 3.28 18.04 6.69
N SER A 117 2.64 17.36 7.65
CA SER A 117 3.30 16.73 8.79
C SER A 117 3.55 15.23 8.59
N ALA A 118 3.24 14.67 7.43
CA ALA A 118 3.26 13.22 7.18
C ALA A 118 4.60 12.56 7.53
N ASP A 119 5.72 13.12 7.07
CA ASP A 119 7.05 12.56 7.32
C ASP A 119 7.45 12.61 8.80
N THR A 120 7.13 13.70 9.50
CA THR A 120 7.37 13.85 10.94
C THR A 120 6.52 12.87 11.73
N ASN A 121 5.23 12.79 11.42
CA ASN A 121 4.29 11.87 12.09
C ASN A 121 4.70 10.41 11.87
N TRP A 122 5.21 10.07 10.69
CA TRP A 122 5.69 8.72 10.40
C TRP A 122 6.85 8.32 11.32
N VAL A 123 7.84 9.20 11.47
CA VAL A 123 9.00 8.96 12.36
C VAL A 123 8.56 8.69 13.82
N GLU A 124 7.58 9.46 14.30
CA GLU A 124 7.08 9.32 15.68
C GLU A 124 6.19 8.09 15.87
N ASN A 125 5.47 7.64 14.85
CA ASN A 125 4.41 6.65 14.97
C ASN A 125 4.69 5.30 14.30
N VAL A 126 5.85 5.15 13.64
CA VAL A 126 6.18 3.97 12.85
C VAL A 126 6.02 2.64 13.59
N SER A 127 6.29 2.60 14.90
CA SER A 127 6.18 1.40 15.72
C SER A 127 4.83 1.20 16.40
N LYS A 128 3.94 2.21 16.37
CA LYS A 128 2.65 2.14 17.08
C LYS A 128 1.70 1.06 16.55
N GLY A 129 1.87 0.67 15.29
CA GLY A 129 1.06 -0.38 14.68
C GLY A 129 1.47 -1.80 15.06
N GLU A 130 2.63 -1.99 15.66
CA GLU A 130 3.21 -3.31 15.89
C GLU A 130 2.31 -4.24 16.72
N GLU A 131 1.74 -3.76 17.82
CA GLU A 131 0.83 -4.56 18.64
C GLU A 131 -0.41 -5.01 17.86
N HIS A 132 -0.94 -4.16 16.99
CA HIS A 132 -2.09 -4.50 16.15
C HIS A 132 -1.72 -5.61 15.16
N PHE A 133 -0.56 -5.52 14.54
CA PHE A 133 -0.09 -6.51 13.57
C PHE A 133 0.16 -7.87 14.23
N ILE A 134 0.79 -7.89 15.39
CA ILE A 134 1.04 -9.12 16.16
C ILE A 134 -0.29 -9.79 16.51
N ARG A 135 -1.27 -9.03 16.98
CA ARG A 135 -2.61 -9.54 17.33
C ARG A 135 -3.30 -10.15 16.09
N ILE A 136 -3.32 -9.45 14.97
CA ILE A 136 -3.91 -9.92 13.73
C ILE A 136 -3.24 -11.21 13.26
N TYR A 137 -1.92 -11.26 13.31
CA TYR A 137 -1.16 -12.45 12.91
C TYR A 137 -1.42 -13.65 13.83
N ASN A 138 -1.51 -13.41 15.15
CA ASN A 138 -1.77 -14.49 16.10
C ASN A 138 -3.21 -15.02 16.02
N ASP A 139 -4.17 -14.19 15.63
CA ASP A 139 -5.57 -14.57 15.49
C ASP A 139 -5.88 -15.22 14.11
N ARG A 140 -4.89 -15.36 13.24
CA ARG A 140 -5.07 -16.02 11.94
C ARG A 140 -5.34 -17.52 12.11
N GLU A 141 -6.17 -18.02 11.26
CA GLU A 141 -6.41 -19.46 11.17
C GLU A 141 -6.23 -19.98 9.75
#